data_882d0d7ead9af496316bfd14f4d476cf
#
_entry.id   882d0d7ead9af496316bfd14f4d476cf
#
_cell.length_a   1.000
_cell.length_b   1.000
_cell.length_c   1.000
_cell.angle_alpha   90.00
_cell.angle_beta   90.00
_cell.angle_gamma   90.00
#
_symmetry.space_group_name_H-M   'P 1'
#
loop_
_entity.id
_entity.type
_entity.pdbx_description
1 polymer ?
#
loop_
_entity_poly.entity_id
_entity_poly.type
_entity_poly.pdbx_seq_one_letter_code
_entity_poly.pdbx_strand_id
1 'polypeptide(L)'
;HQIAGNMLWIDDATNLEAEIAPLVSPSGRDNNAGVSKSSFHHSTIYANIGYAFMTNKFYLPNGASGHPRKGMDWQVGYDWVSRSGFGAGLMYSGYKSSYSYSHVDVNVGLAYIAPQFVMKQKVGRWGIEEKFGIGYFKYRESAKGVSESLSGFGYNFLVGAEYYLSDHIGIGANLGYIGSSLPKQDNIDYKDGEHSGIFRLHLDAGIRFHF
;
A
#
# COMPACT_ATOMS: atom_id res chain seq x y z
N HIS A 1 31.61 -19.88 30.10
CA HIS A 1 30.43 -19.21 30.67
C HIS A 1 29.21 -19.69 29.92
N GLN A 2 28.49 -20.63 30.50
CA GLN A 2 27.19 -21.13 30.02
C GLN A 2 26.12 -20.14 30.46
N ILE A 3 25.39 -19.57 29.49
CA ILE A 3 24.13 -18.89 29.75
C ILE A 3 23.05 -19.96 29.64
N ALA A 4 22.60 -20.47 30.80
CA ALA A 4 21.45 -21.34 30.88
C ALA A 4 20.20 -20.47 30.66
N GLY A 5 19.60 -20.57 29.47
CA GLY A 5 18.26 -20.05 29.22
C GLY A 5 17.25 -20.93 29.93
N ASN A 6 16.61 -20.42 30.97
CA ASN A 6 15.46 -21.06 31.59
C ASN A 6 14.29 -21.03 30.60
N MET A 7 14.13 -22.09 29.87
CA MET A 7 12.91 -22.39 29.11
C MET A 7 11.93 -23.00 30.11
N LEU A 8 10.94 -22.24 30.55
CA LEU A 8 9.85 -22.76 31.37
C LEU A 8 8.94 -23.59 30.45
N TRP A 9 8.97 -24.90 30.59
CA TRP A 9 7.99 -25.79 30.00
C TRP A 9 6.78 -25.82 30.94
N ILE A 10 5.62 -25.37 30.46
CA ILE A 10 4.33 -25.48 31.14
C ILE A 10 3.72 -26.80 30.72
N ASP A 11 3.87 -27.85 31.54
CA ASP A 11 3.39 -29.18 31.18
C ASP A 11 1.88 -29.41 31.45
N ASP A 12 1.19 -28.43 32.10
CA ASP A 12 -0.22 -28.60 32.42
C ASP A 12 -0.98 -27.26 32.35
N ALA A 13 -1.86 -27.10 31.37
CA ALA A 13 -2.69 -25.93 31.20
C ALA A 13 -3.68 -25.69 32.36
N THR A 14 -3.98 -26.74 33.15
CA THR A 14 -4.88 -26.67 34.31
C THR A 14 -4.23 -25.96 35.49
N ASN A 15 -2.91 -26.01 35.61
CA ASN A 15 -2.20 -25.30 36.68
C ASN A 15 -2.09 -23.79 36.42
N LEU A 16 -2.11 -23.37 35.17
CA LEU A 16 -2.04 -21.95 34.81
C LEU A 16 -3.30 -21.20 35.26
N GLU A 17 -4.48 -21.80 35.09
CA GLU A 17 -5.74 -21.22 35.55
C GLU A 17 -5.82 -21.06 37.08
N ALA A 18 -5.24 -21.99 37.84
CA ALA A 18 -5.20 -21.91 39.30
C ALA A 18 -4.24 -20.84 39.83
N GLU A 19 -3.15 -20.55 39.10
CA GLU A 19 -2.13 -19.58 39.52
C GLU A 19 -2.50 -18.14 39.13
N ILE A 20 -3.25 -17.93 38.04
CA ILE A 20 -3.70 -16.60 37.64
C ILE A 20 -5.08 -16.20 38.18
N ALA A 21 -5.86 -17.17 38.72
CA ALA A 21 -7.16 -16.89 39.32
C ALA A 21 -7.15 -15.83 40.44
N PRO A 22 -6.13 -15.73 41.30
CA PRO A 22 -6.05 -14.67 42.33
C PRO A 22 -5.73 -13.29 41.72
N LEU A 23 -5.12 -13.23 40.55
CA LEU A 23 -4.75 -11.97 39.86
C LEU A 23 -5.92 -11.36 39.10
N VAL A 24 -6.96 -12.13 38.83
CA VAL A 24 -8.15 -11.74 38.07
C VAL A 24 -9.41 -11.73 38.96
N SER A 25 -9.29 -11.55 40.27
CA SER A 25 -10.45 -11.33 41.12
C SER A 25 -11.09 -9.97 40.79
N PRO A 26 -12.31 -9.93 40.28
CA PRO A 26 -13.01 -8.68 40.12
C PRO A 26 -13.40 -8.13 41.46
N SER A 27 -12.62 -7.19 42.00
CA SER A 27 -13.14 -6.34 43.08
C SER A 27 -14.29 -5.55 42.45
N GLY A 28 -15.51 -5.84 42.93
CA GLY A 28 -16.73 -5.23 42.46
C GLY A 28 -16.66 -3.70 42.47
N ARG A 29 -16.58 -3.16 41.28
CA ARG A 29 -17.06 -1.84 40.94
C ARG A 29 -17.75 -1.99 39.59
N ASP A 30 -19.08 -2.07 39.62
CA ASP A 30 -19.95 -1.83 38.46
C ASP A 30 -19.73 -0.41 37.98
N ASN A 31 -18.64 -0.20 37.26
CA ASN A 31 -18.52 0.92 36.36
C ASN A 31 -19.04 0.45 35.00
N ASN A 32 -20.35 0.50 34.85
CA ASN A 32 -21.04 0.58 33.56
C ASN A 32 -20.69 1.92 32.87
N ALA A 33 -19.40 2.23 32.76
CA ALA A 33 -18.92 3.11 31.72
C ALA A 33 -19.02 2.28 30.45
N GLY A 34 -20.02 2.57 29.63
CA GLY A 34 -20.33 1.87 28.40
C GLY A 34 -19.05 1.65 27.58
N VAL A 35 -18.56 0.45 27.62
CA VAL A 35 -17.64 -0.04 26.59
C VAL A 35 -18.48 -0.04 25.33
N SER A 36 -18.44 1.05 24.58
CA SER A 36 -18.96 1.13 23.23
C SER A 36 -18.37 -0.09 22.52
N LYS A 37 -19.22 -1.08 22.22
CA LYS A 37 -18.84 -2.17 21.34
C LYS A 37 -18.43 -1.51 20.04
N SER A 38 -17.12 -1.34 19.84
CA SER A 38 -16.57 -0.85 18.57
C SER A 38 -17.18 -1.74 17.48
N SER A 39 -18.07 -1.17 16.69
CA SER A 39 -18.66 -1.87 15.57
C SER A 39 -17.52 -2.21 14.60
N PHE A 40 -17.34 -3.50 14.32
CA PHE A 40 -16.36 -3.93 13.37
C PHE A 40 -16.95 -3.77 11.96
N HIS A 41 -16.44 -2.82 11.22
CA HIS A 41 -16.83 -2.60 9.83
C HIS A 41 -15.94 -3.44 8.92
N HIS A 42 -16.56 -4.21 8.05
CA HIS A 42 -15.86 -5.09 7.10
C HIS A 42 -15.41 -4.39 5.84
N SER A 43 -16.08 -3.31 5.49
CA SER A 43 -15.90 -2.61 4.22
C SER A 43 -15.27 -1.25 4.43
N THR A 44 -14.31 -0.90 3.58
CA THR A 44 -13.64 0.39 3.58
C THR A 44 -13.53 0.92 2.17
N ILE A 45 -14.00 2.14 1.92
CA ILE A 45 -13.65 2.91 0.71
C ILE A 45 -12.60 3.94 1.10
N TYR A 46 -11.57 4.10 0.28
CA TYR A 46 -10.51 5.06 0.54
C TYR A 46 -10.14 5.87 -0.69
N ALA A 47 -9.67 7.09 -0.42
CA ALA A 47 -9.07 7.98 -1.41
C ALA A 47 -7.82 8.64 -0.82
N ASN A 48 -6.71 8.53 -1.52
CA ASN A 48 -5.42 9.06 -1.12
C ASN A 48 -4.84 9.95 -2.21
N ILE A 49 -4.07 10.94 -1.80
CA ILE A 49 -3.27 11.80 -2.66
C ILE A 49 -1.87 11.92 -2.08
N GLY A 50 -0.88 12.01 -2.93
CA GLY A 50 0.50 12.05 -2.48
C GLY A 50 1.49 12.36 -3.58
N TYR A 51 2.69 11.93 -3.32
CA TYR A 51 3.83 12.17 -4.16
C TYR A 51 4.57 10.87 -4.46
N ALA A 52 4.98 10.70 -5.70
CA ALA A 52 5.71 9.49 -6.10
C ALA A 52 7.02 9.79 -6.81
N PHE A 53 7.92 8.84 -6.67
CA PHE A 53 9.25 8.86 -7.25
C PHE A 53 9.42 7.64 -8.15
N MET A 54 9.82 7.85 -9.39
CA MET A 54 10.29 6.77 -10.24
C MET A 54 11.75 6.47 -9.96
N THR A 55 12.08 5.20 -9.75
CA THR A 55 13.43 4.75 -9.43
C THR A 55 14.25 4.36 -10.65
N ASN A 56 13.60 4.15 -11.80
CA ASN A 56 14.27 3.74 -13.03
C ASN A 56 14.84 4.91 -13.81
N LYS A 57 15.94 4.63 -14.52
CA LYS A 57 16.41 5.47 -15.60
C LYS A 57 15.62 5.15 -16.87
N PHE A 58 15.01 6.17 -17.47
CA PHE A 58 14.46 6.04 -18.81
C PHE A 58 15.56 6.34 -19.85
N TYR A 59 15.77 5.42 -20.76
CA TYR A 59 16.61 5.66 -21.92
C TYR A 59 15.73 6.17 -23.05
N LEU A 60 15.97 7.41 -23.48
CA LEU A 60 15.36 7.95 -24.67
C LEU A 60 16.07 7.39 -25.91
N PRO A 61 15.38 7.27 -27.07
CA PRO A 61 15.96 6.70 -28.29
C PRO A 61 17.24 7.38 -28.78
N ASN A 62 17.56 8.57 -28.30
CA ASN A 62 18.78 9.34 -28.64
C ASN A 62 19.91 9.24 -27.60
N GLY A 63 19.83 8.27 -26.69
CA GLY A 63 20.85 8.07 -25.65
C GLY A 63 20.83 9.07 -24.50
N ALA A 64 19.92 10.02 -24.50
CA ALA A 64 19.73 10.94 -23.38
C ALA A 64 18.93 10.28 -22.28
N SER A 65 19.41 10.35 -21.03
CA SER A 65 18.65 9.86 -19.87
C SER A 65 17.73 10.98 -19.34
N GLY A 66 16.45 10.90 -19.62
CA GLY A 66 15.42 11.71 -18.95
C GLY A 66 14.99 11.06 -17.63
N HIS A 67 14.77 11.88 -16.61
CA HIS A 67 14.32 11.38 -15.31
C HIS A 67 13.00 12.04 -14.91
N PRO A 68 11.84 11.52 -15.31
CA PRO A 68 10.56 11.90 -14.72
C PRO A 68 10.50 11.35 -13.27
N ARG A 69 11.34 11.92 -12.39
CA ARG A 69 11.59 11.32 -11.08
C ARG A 69 10.51 11.59 -10.06
N LYS A 70 9.71 12.63 -10.27
CA LYS A 70 8.82 13.15 -9.24
C LYS A 70 7.49 13.52 -9.87
N GLY A 71 6.40 13.14 -9.21
CA GLY A 71 5.08 13.49 -9.69
C GLY A 71 4.00 13.32 -8.64
N MET A 72 2.82 13.80 -8.99
CA MET A 72 1.63 13.65 -8.18
C MET A 72 1.10 12.22 -8.31
N ASP A 73 0.76 11.62 -7.19
CA ASP A 73 0.18 10.30 -7.06
C ASP A 73 -1.22 10.41 -6.45
N TRP A 74 -2.14 9.54 -6.86
CA TRP A 74 -3.43 9.38 -6.23
C TRP A 74 -3.89 7.93 -6.29
N GLN A 75 -4.67 7.52 -5.31
CA GLN A 75 -5.22 6.19 -5.21
C GLN A 75 -6.66 6.25 -4.74
N VAL A 76 -7.47 5.38 -5.28
CA VAL A 76 -8.82 5.09 -4.78
C VAL A 76 -9.01 3.60 -4.74
N GLY A 77 -9.76 3.11 -3.77
CA GLY A 77 -10.03 1.68 -3.70
C GLY A 77 -11.10 1.32 -2.69
N TYR A 78 -11.36 0.03 -2.70
CA TYR A 78 -12.29 -0.64 -1.82
C TYR A 78 -11.62 -1.86 -1.22
N ASP A 79 -11.76 -2.04 0.08
CA ASP A 79 -11.29 -3.21 0.82
C ASP A 79 -12.44 -3.84 1.58
N TRP A 80 -12.48 -5.16 1.55
CA TRP A 80 -13.28 -5.97 2.45
C TRP A 80 -12.35 -6.80 3.32
N VAL A 81 -12.50 -6.69 4.64
CA VAL A 81 -11.63 -7.34 5.63
C VAL A 81 -12.48 -8.13 6.61
N SER A 82 -12.10 -9.38 6.86
CA SER A 82 -12.75 -10.23 7.85
C SER A 82 -12.34 -9.85 9.28
N ARG A 83 -13.03 -10.39 10.27
CA ARG A 83 -12.67 -10.17 11.70
C ARG A 83 -11.28 -10.69 12.07
N SER A 84 -10.73 -11.62 11.30
CA SER A 84 -9.35 -12.10 11.48
C SER A 84 -8.28 -11.13 10.97
N GLY A 85 -8.68 -10.01 10.35
CA GLY A 85 -7.76 -9.01 9.82
C GLY A 85 -7.29 -9.28 8.38
N PHE A 86 -7.75 -10.37 7.75
CA PHE A 86 -7.43 -10.70 6.37
C PHE A 86 -8.60 -10.40 5.45
N GLY A 87 -8.30 -9.95 4.24
CA GLY A 87 -9.31 -9.56 3.30
C GLY A 87 -8.81 -9.43 1.86
N ALA A 88 -9.70 -8.90 1.04
CA ALA A 88 -9.45 -8.62 -0.36
C ALA A 88 -9.93 -7.22 -0.70
N GLY A 89 -9.32 -6.61 -1.72
CA GLY A 89 -9.69 -5.28 -2.18
C GLY A 89 -9.49 -5.12 -3.66
N LEU A 90 -9.84 -3.93 -4.13
CA LEU A 90 -9.57 -3.45 -5.48
C LEU A 90 -8.98 -2.05 -5.37
N MET A 91 -7.86 -1.82 -6.04
CA MET A 91 -7.18 -0.53 -6.06
C MET A 91 -7.04 -0.02 -7.48
N TYR A 92 -7.30 1.28 -7.66
CA TYR A 92 -6.86 2.06 -8.81
C TYR A 92 -5.85 3.09 -8.34
N SER A 93 -4.71 3.18 -9.01
CA SER A 93 -3.68 4.18 -8.75
C SER A 93 -3.31 4.92 -10.03
N GLY A 94 -3.23 6.24 -9.95
CA GLY A 94 -2.81 7.13 -11.02
C GLY A 94 -1.58 7.94 -10.64
N TYR A 95 -0.78 8.29 -11.64
CA TYR A 95 0.40 9.14 -11.50
C TYR A 95 0.51 10.10 -12.65
N LYS A 96 0.93 11.33 -12.36
CA LYS A 96 1.27 12.35 -13.37
C LYS A 96 2.56 13.05 -13.02
N SER A 97 3.40 13.22 -14.03
CA SER A 97 4.62 14.02 -13.97
C SER A 97 4.81 14.78 -15.28
N SER A 98 5.45 15.93 -15.20
CA SER A 98 5.84 16.72 -16.36
C SER A 98 7.31 17.10 -16.21
N TYR A 99 8.05 17.04 -17.31
CA TYR A 99 9.43 17.51 -17.37
C TYR A 99 9.72 18.13 -18.74
N SER A 100 10.64 19.09 -18.76
CA SER A 100 11.05 19.74 -20.01
C SER A 100 12.39 19.18 -20.44
N TYR A 101 12.48 18.72 -21.68
CA TYR A 101 13.70 18.26 -22.29
C TYR A 101 13.92 18.99 -23.61
N SER A 102 15.07 19.68 -23.77
CA SER A 102 15.44 20.41 -24.98
C SER A 102 14.31 21.33 -25.52
N HIS A 103 13.65 22.10 -24.63
CA HIS A 103 12.52 23.01 -24.91
C HIS A 103 11.22 22.28 -25.34
N VAL A 104 11.10 20.99 -25.05
CA VAL A 104 9.89 20.20 -25.26
C VAL A 104 9.35 19.75 -23.91
N ASP A 105 8.09 20.07 -23.65
CA ASP A 105 7.40 19.57 -22.47
C ASP A 105 6.90 18.14 -22.72
N VAL A 106 7.33 17.24 -21.87
CA VAL A 106 6.95 15.82 -21.87
C VAL A 106 6.07 15.56 -20.66
N ASN A 107 4.88 15.03 -20.91
CA ASN A 107 3.94 14.62 -19.89
C ASN A 107 3.92 13.10 -19.79
N VAL A 108 4.11 12.59 -18.58
CA VAL A 108 4.06 11.16 -18.26
C VAL A 108 2.87 10.88 -17.38
N GLY A 109 2.08 9.89 -17.75
CA GLY A 109 0.95 9.39 -16.98
C GLY A 109 1.08 7.88 -16.76
N LEU A 110 0.75 7.42 -15.56
CA LEU A 110 0.64 6.01 -15.24
C LEU A 110 -0.75 5.72 -14.69
N ALA A 111 -1.29 4.57 -15.03
CA ALA A 111 -2.50 4.01 -14.44
C ALA A 111 -2.26 2.55 -14.06
N TYR A 112 -2.71 2.18 -12.89
CA TYR A 112 -2.60 0.83 -12.37
C TYR A 112 -3.91 0.42 -11.71
N ILE A 113 -4.40 -0.76 -12.05
CA ILE A 113 -5.58 -1.35 -11.42
C ILE A 113 -5.26 -2.78 -11.02
N ALA A 114 -5.56 -3.15 -9.76
CA ALA A 114 -5.25 -4.47 -9.24
C ALA A 114 -6.21 -4.92 -8.14
N PRO A 115 -6.61 -6.19 -8.16
CA PRO A 115 -7.09 -6.86 -6.96
C PRO A 115 -5.97 -6.89 -5.92
N GLN A 116 -6.35 -6.76 -4.64
CA GLN A 116 -5.45 -6.67 -3.51
C GLN A 116 -5.73 -7.80 -2.52
N PHE A 117 -4.69 -8.40 -1.99
CA PHE A 117 -4.74 -9.07 -0.70
C PHE A 117 -4.50 -8.01 0.38
N VAL A 118 -5.33 -8.00 1.41
CA VAL A 118 -5.32 -6.98 2.46
C VAL A 118 -5.14 -7.65 3.81
N MET A 119 -4.17 -7.15 4.57
CA MET A 119 -4.03 -7.45 6.00
C MET A 119 -4.22 -6.16 6.77
N LYS A 120 -5.10 -6.17 7.78
CA LYS A 120 -5.39 -5.01 8.60
C LYS A 120 -5.51 -5.39 10.07
N GLN A 121 -4.78 -4.66 10.92
CA GLN A 121 -4.83 -4.82 12.37
C GLN A 121 -5.21 -3.50 13.02
N LYS A 122 -6.14 -3.54 13.98
CA LYS A 122 -6.59 -2.36 14.73
C LYS A 122 -6.20 -2.48 16.18
N VAL A 123 -5.50 -1.47 16.70
CA VAL A 123 -5.09 -1.36 18.10
C VAL A 123 -5.56 0.00 18.63
N GLY A 124 -6.65 -0.02 19.40
CA GLY A 124 -7.29 1.20 19.86
C GLY A 124 -7.81 2.05 18.69
N ARG A 125 -7.31 3.28 18.57
CA ARG A 125 -7.64 4.21 17.47
C ARG A 125 -6.67 4.13 16.28
N TRP A 126 -5.68 3.25 16.33
CA TRP A 126 -4.73 3.06 15.25
C TRP A 126 -5.04 1.79 14.47
N GLY A 127 -4.92 1.85 13.17
CA GLY A 127 -4.91 0.72 12.26
C GLY A 127 -3.60 0.66 11.53
N ILE A 128 -3.09 -0.54 11.33
CA ILE A 128 -1.96 -0.82 10.44
C ILE A 128 -2.49 -1.69 9.32
N GLU A 129 -2.14 -1.37 8.09
CA GLU A 129 -2.55 -2.14 6.93
C GLU A 129 -1.37 -2.48 6.05
N GLU A 130 -1.41 -3.68 5.49
CA GLU A 130 -0.48 -4.15 4.48
C GLU A 130 -1.30 -4.66 3.29
N LYS A 131 -0.89 -4.28 2.08
CA LYS A 131 -1.59 -4.70 0.86
C LYS A 131 -0.60 -5.19 -0.17
N PHE A 132 -0.96 -6.26 -0.84
CA PHE A 132 -0.25 -6.81 -1.97
C PHE A 132 -1.22 -7.04 -3.12
N GLY A 133 -0.83 -6.67 -4.34
CA GLY A 133 -1.66 -6.86 -5.52
C GLY A 133 -0.87 -7.13 -6.78
N ILE A 134 -1.54 -7.79 -7.73
CA ILE A 134 -1.04 -8.00 -9.08
C ILE A 134 -2.15 -7.56 -10.04
N GLY A 135 -1.80 -6.75 -11.04
CA GLY A 135 -2.81 -6.19 -11.91
C GLY A 135 -2.30 -5.63 -13.23
N TYR A 136 -3.16 -4.84 -13.85
CA TYR A 136 -2.90 -4.22 -15.14
C TYR A 136 -2.25 -2.86 -14.94
N PHE A 137 -1.16 -2.61 -15.67
CA PHE A 137 -0.40 -1.37 -15.66
C PHE A 137 -0.40 -0.74 -17.06
N LYS A 138 -0.65 0.57 -17.11
CA LYS A 138 -0.62 1.36 -18.34
C LYS A 138 0.29 2.58 -18.16
N TYR A 139 1.27 2.69 -19.05
CA TYR A 139 2.13 3.85 -19.23
C TYR A 139 1.63 4.68 -20.38
N ARG A 140 1.67 6.00 -20.27
CA ARG A 140 1.41 6.94 -21.36
C ARG A 140 2.42 8.07 -21.31
N GLU A 141 3.02 8.36 -22.43
CA GLU A 141 3.89 9.52 -22.63
C GLU A 141 3.33 10.39 -23.74
N SER A 142 3.42 11.70 -23.57
CA SER A 142 2.90 12.70 -24.52
C SER A 142 3.89 13.84 -24.69
N ALA A 143 4.36 14.05 -25.92
CA ALA A 143 5.26 15.14 -26.27
C ALA A 143 4.87 15.74 -27.63
N LYS A 144 4.77 17.06 -27.75
CA LYS A 144 4.46 17.78 -29.03
C LYS A 144 3.26 17.23 -29.81
N GLY A 145 2.20 16.76 -29.11
CA GLY A 145 1.00 16.23 -29.77
C GLY A 145 1.09 14.76 -30.20
N VAL A 146 2.23 14.12 -30.02
CA VAL A 146 2.37 12.66 -30.19
C VAL A 146 2.19 11.99 -28.85
N SER A 147 1.41 10.92 -28.78
CA SER A 147 1.19 10.12 -27.59
C SER A 147 1.55 8.67 -27.85
N GLU A 148 2.36 8.10 -26.99
CA GLU A 148 2.64 6.67 -26.96
C GLU A 148 2.09 6.04 -25.67
N SER A 149 1.65 4.80 -25.76
CA SER A 149 1.18 4.06 -24.59
C SER A 149 1.64 2.63 -24.64
N LEU A 150 2.14 2.16 -23.48
CA LEU A 150 2.53 0.79 -23.24
C LEU A 150 1.68 0.20 -22.14
N SER A 151 1.38 -1.07 -22.23
CA SER A 151 0.60 -1.78 -21.23
C SER A 151 1.30 -3.07 -20.84
N GLY A 152 1.15 -3.45 -19.60
CA GLY A 152 1.77 -4.66 -19.08
C GLY A 152 1.18 -5.09 -17.75
N PHE A 153 1.82 -6.06 -17.14
CA PHE A 153 1.50 -6.49 -15.79
C PHE A 153 2.28 -5.66 -14.76
N GLY A 154 1.60 -5.35 -13.66
CA GLY A 154 2.20 -4.69 -12.52
C GLY A 154 1.92 -5.43 -11.23
N TYR A 155 2.71 -5.16 -10.23
CA TYR A 155 2.52 -5.61 -8.86
C TYR A 155 2.76 -4.45 -7.91
N ASN A 156 2.12 -4.51 -6.76
CA ASN A 156 2.33 -3.50 -5.73
C ASN A 156 2.47 -4.14 -4.34
N PHE A 157 3.17 -3.42 -3.50
CA PHE A 157 3.21 -3.62 -2.07
C PHE A 157 3.00 -2.27 -1.38
N LEU A 158 2.17 -2.25 -0.33
CA LEU A 158 1.83 -1.05 0.41
C LEU A 158 1.77 -1.36 1.90
N VAL A 159 2.34 -0.47 2.70
CA VAL A 159 2.20 -0.45 4.16
C VAL A 159 1.58 0.88 4.54
N GLY A 160 0.56 0.86 5.37
CA GLY A 160 -0.16 2.04 5.79
C GLY A 160 -0.47 2.07 7.27
N ALA A 161 -0.67 3.28 7.77
CA ALA A 161 -1.19 3.52 9.10
C ALA A 161 -2.43 4.41 9.00
N GLU A 162 -3.43 4.11 9.81
CA GLU A 162 -4.69 4.83 9.86
C GLU A 162 -5.01 5.25 11.29
N TYR A 163 -5.52 6.45 11.47
CA TYR A 163 -6.10 6.93 12.71
C TYR A 163 -7.61 7.09 12.57
N TYR A 164 -8.38 6.38 13.39
CA TYR A 164 -9.83 6.41 13.40
C TYR A 164 -10.33 7.66 14.14
N LEU A 165 -10.91 8.59 13.39
CA LEU A 165 -11.58 9.77 13.95
C LEU A 165 -12.92 9.39 14.58
N SER A 166 -13.63 8.47 13.94
CA SER A 166 -14.86 7.84 14.40
C SER A 166 -14.91 6.38 13.95
N ASP A 167 -16.00 5.67 14.28
CA ASP A 167 -16.17 4.29 13.81
C ASP A 167 -16.28 4.20 12.28
N HIS A 168 -16.71 5.26 11.60
CA HIS A 168 -16.93 5.29 10.16
C HIS A 168 -15.89 6.08 9.37
N ILE A 169 -15.09 6.92 10.02
CA ILE A 169 -14.14 7.81 9.33
C ILE A 169 -12.75 7.67 9.92
N GLY A 170 -11.78 7.47 9.05
CA GLY A 170 -10.36 7.46 9.36
C GLY A 170 -9.56 8.38 8.44
N ILE A 171 -8.41 8.77 8.90
CA ILE A 171 -7.35 9.41 8.11
C ILE A 171 -6.12 8.51 8.15
N GLY A 172 -5.40 8.40 7.06
CA GLY A 172 -4.23 7.54 7.04
C GLY A 172 -3.18 8.00 6.05
N ALA A 173 -2.00 7.42 6.22
CA ALA A 173 -0.87 7.61 5.35
C ALA A 173 -0.30 6.25 4.94
N ASN A 174 0.19 6.17 3.71
CA ASN A 174 0.73 4.95 3.13
C ASN A 174 2.10 5.22 2.51
N LEU A 175 2.96 4.24 2.64
CA LEU A 175 4.18 4.09 1.85
C LEU A 175 3.98 2.87 0.96
N GLY A 176 4.12 3.05 -0.33
CA GLY A 176 3.89 1.97 -1.27
C GLY A 176 4.88 1.95 -2.43
N TYR A 177 4.91 0.81 -3.06
CA TYR A 177 5.74 0.52 -4.19
C TYR A 177 4.90 -0.15 -5.28
N ILE A 178 5.03 0.34 -6.53
CA ILE A 178 4.40 -0.27 -7.70
C ILE A 178 5.50 -0.56 -8.72
N GLY A 179 5.64 -1.84 -9.07
CA GLY A 179 6.51 -2.31 -10.12
C GLY A 179 5.72 -2.80 -11.32
N SER A 180 6.26 -2.64 -12.53
CA SER A 180 5.65 -3.16 -13.74
C SER A 180 6.68 -3.79 -14.66
N SER A 181 6.23 -4.78 -15.42
CA SER A 181 6.93 -5.35 -16.56
C SER A 181 6.21 -4.91 -17.82
N LEU A 182 6.92 -4.21 -18.70
CA LEU A 182 6.41 -3.74 -19.98
C LEU A 182 7.06 -4.54 -21.12
N PRO A 183 6.37 -4.70 -22.26
CA PRO A 183 6.98 -5.32 -23.43
C PRO A 183 8.16 -4.47 -23.93
N LYS A 184 9.19 -5.15 -24.41
CA LYS A 184 10.32 -4.48 -25.06
C LYS A 184 9.82 -3.78 -26.34
N GLN A 185 10.32 -2.58 -26.58
CA GLN A 185 10.06 -1.86 -27.83
C GLN A 185 11.09 -2.29 -28.88
N ASP A 186 10.64 -2.64 -30.07
CA ASP A 186 11.51 -3.14 -31.15
C ASP A 186 12.54 -2.10 -31.65
N ASN A 187 12.37 -0.83 -31.34
CA ASN A 187 13.21 0.28 -31.78
C ASN A 187 14.27 0.72 -30.76
N ILE A 188 14.41 -0.01 -29.65
CA ILE A 188 15.39 0.30 -28.61
C ILE A 188 16.35 -0.88 -28.46
N ASP A 189 17.63 -0.65 -28.67
CA ASP A 189 18.69 -1.63 -28.37
C ASP A 189 18.84 -1.78 -26.85
N TYR A 190 18.15 -2.78 -26.31
CA TYR A 190 18.36 -3.19 -24.91
C TYR A 190 19.64 -4.03 -24.83
N LYS A 191 20.49 -3.71 -23.86
CA LYS A 191 21.64 -4.59 -23.54
C LYS A 191 21.10 -5.93 -23.01
N ASP A 192 21.84 -7.00 -23.27
CA ASP A 192 21.49 -8.33 -22.78
C ASP A 192 21.24 -8.30 -21.26
N GLY A 193 20.04 -8.74 -20.85
CA GLY A 193 19.61 -8.75 -19.45
C GLY A 193 18.86 -7.50 -18.98
N GLU A 194 18.71 -6.45 -19.78
CA GLU A 194 17.88 -5.30 -19.42
C GLU A 194 16.38 -5.63 -19.58
N HIS A 195 15.63 -5.46 -18.48
CA HIS A 195 14.17 -5.57 -18.46
C HIS A 195 13.55 -4.20 -18.60
N SER A 196 12.55 -4.10 -19.48
CA SER A 196 11.70 -2.93 -19.58
C SER A 196 10.69 -2.93 -18.43
N GLY A 197 11.01 -2.25 -17.36
CA GLY A 197 10.14 -2.16 -16.18
C GLY A 197 10.11 -0.76 -15.59
N ILE A 198 8.97 -0.36 -15.06
CA ILE A 198 8.80 0.90 -14.34
C ILE A 198 8.60 0.59 -12.87
N PHE A 199 9.37 1.26 -12.03
CA PHE A 199 9.31 1.12 -10.58
C PHE A 199 9.01 2.47 -9.95
N ARG A 200 7.96 2.55 -9.16
CA ARG A 200 7.46 3.75 -8.52
C ARG A 200 7.32 3.54 -7.03
N LEU A 201 8.01 4.36 -6.26
CA LEU A 201 7.82 4.50 -4.82
C LEU A 201 6.89 5.69 -4.58
N HIS A 202 5.88 5.56 -3.73
CA HIS A 202 4.94 6.64 -3.41
C HIS A 202 4.71 6.76 -1.91
N LEU A 203 4.49 7.99 -1.48
CA LEU A 203 4.04 8.36 -0.15
C LEU A 203 2.75 9.16 -0.31
N ASP A 204 1.67 8.71 0.28
CA ASP A 204 0.36 9.33 0.18
C ASP A 204 -0.37 9.38 1.51
N ALA A 205 -1.35 10.26 1.60
CA ALA A 205 -2.27 10.38 2.71
C ALA A 205 -3.70 10.60 2.20
N GLY A 206 -4.69 10.22 3.00
CA GLY A 206 -6.06 10.33 2.56
C GLY A 206 -7.09 9.96 3.62
N ILE A 207 -8.31 9.85 3.15
CA ILE A 207 -9.49 9.55 3.97
C ILE A 207 -9.99 8.13 3.70
N ARG A 208 -10.62 7.55 4.73
CA ARG A 208 -11.19 6.22 4.72
C ARG A 208 -12.61 6.26 5.29
N PHE A 209 -13.53 5.60 4.63
CA PHE A 209 -14.90 5.42 5.10
C PHE A 209 -15.16 3.94 5.35
N HIS A 210 -15.59 3.62 6.57
CA HIS A 210 -15.87 2.27 7.05
C HIS A 210 -17.38 2.03 7.19
N PHE A 211 -17.87 0.88 6.74
CA PHE A 211 -19.29 0.48 6.79
C PHE A 211 -19.49 -1.04 6.78
#